data_ad7aa43e772563de96a2473e5e26dc28
#
_entry.id   ad7aa43e772563de96a2473e5e26dc28
#
_cell.length_a   1.000
_cell.length_b   1.000
_cell.length_c   1.000
_cell.angle_alpha   90.00
_cell.angle_beta   90.00
_cell.angle_gamma   90.00
#
_symmetry.space_group_name_H-M   'P 1'
#
loop_
_entity.id
_entity.type
_entity.pdbx_description
1 polymer ?
#
loop_
_entity_poly.entity_id
_entity_poly.type
_entity_poly.pdbx_seq_one_letter_code
_entity_poly.pdbx_strand_id
1 'polypeptide(L)'
;GVFHCAAFLGFEGKRSEKQLMDVNVTGTANVVDAALTKGVSRLLHISSVAALGRSEGENKCQDESAVWQHSKLNTGYAISKYRAEMEVHRGIAEGLEAVTVNPSLIMGAGRKGENTMQIADKLIAGRLPVLPSGGTNVVDVKDVAEGALKAYHRGSVGHRYLLTGHNMLWKEIIGTIASTLGAKAPTREVSKGMMIVVAAFFELAARISGTNPLLTRETARLSASISCYDNTKAREELECSFRSFESTAAAIASVYDLE
;
A
#
# COMPACT_ATOMS: atom_id res chain seq x y z
N GLY A 1 8.45 -5.13 -23.42
CA GLY A 1 8.23 -4.26 -22.26
C GLY A 1 8.56 -4.93 -20.94
N VAL A 2 8.60 -4.16 -19.87
CA VAL A 2 8.94 -4.62 -18.52
C VAL A 2 7.88 -4.14 -17.53
N PHE A 3 7.46 -5.02 -16.62
CA PHE A 3 6.64 -4.70 -15.45
C PHE A 3 7.54 -4.82 -14.22
N HIS A 4 7.89 -3.69 -13.62
CA HIS A 4 8.74 -3.64 -12.43
C HIS A 4 7.87 -3.65 -11.17
N CYS A 5 7.66 -4.85 -10.60
CA CYS A 5 6.83 -5.06 -9.41
C CYS A 5 7.67 -5.31 -8.15
N ALA A 6 9.00 -5.46 -8.28
CA ALA A 6 9.85 -5.82 -7.16
C ALA A 6 9.97 -4.67 -6.17
N ALA A 7 9.65 -4.95 -4.91
CA ALA A 7 9.81 -4.00 -3.81
C ALA A 7 9.93 -4.75 -2.48
N PHE A 8 10.64 -4.13 -1.54
CA PHE A 8 10.71 -4.56 -0.15
C PHE A 8 9.80 -3.69 0.70
N LEU A 9 8.94 -4.29 1.51
CA LEU A 9 7.96 -3.58 2.34
C LEU A 9 8.51 -3.17 3.71
N GLY A 10 9.54 -3.80 4.21
CA GLY A 10 10.24 -3.64 5.48
C GLY A 10 9.55 -2.76 6.53
N PHE A 11 9.16 -3.33 7.64
CA PHE A 11 8.40 -2.58 8.64
C PHE A 11 9.22 -2.11 9.84
N GLU A 12 10.53 -2.47 9.99
CA GLU A 12 11.25 -2.18 11.23
C GLU A 12 12.79 -2.11 11.18
N GLY A 13 13.31 -1.09 11.91
CA GLY A 13 14.70 -0.94 12.34
C GLY A 13 15.68 -0.44 11.27
N LYS A 14 16.87 0.02 11.71
CA LYS A 14 17.91 0.58 10.82
C LYS A 14 18.37 -0.38 9.70
N ARG A 15 18.33 -1.70 9.95
CA ARG A 15 18.64 -2.71 8.93
C ARG A 15 17.58 -2.73 7.83
N SER A 16 16.32 -2.53 8.21
CA SER A 16 15.19 -2.41 7.30
C SER A 16 15.28 -1.15 6.44
N GLU A 17 15.68 0.01 7.00
CA GLU A 17 15.85 1.25 6.22
C GLU A 17 16.90 1.09 5.12
N LYS A 18 18.06 0.50 5.44
CA LYS A 18 19.08 0.22 4.42
C LYS A 18 18.53 -0.69 3.34
N GLN A 19 17.85 -1.76 3.70
CA GLN A 19 17.27 -2.71 2.77
C GLN A 19 16.17 -2.09 1.91
N LEU A 20 15.35 -1.19 2.46
CA LEU A 20 14.38 -0.39 1.71
C LEU A 20 15.07 0.44 0.61
N MET A 21 16.19 1.11 0.93
CA MET A 21 16.93 1.89 -0.06
C MET A 21 17.62 0.98 -1.08
N ASP A 22 18.29 -0.07 -0.64
CA ASP A 22 19.02 -0.98 -1.53
C ASP A 22 18.07 -1.69 -2.53
N VAL A 23 16.92 -2.19 -2.04
CA VAL A 23 15.99 -2.92 -2.92
C VAL A 23 15.09 -1.98 -3.71
N ASN A 24 14.47 -1.00 -3.06
CA ASN A 24 13.45 -0.19 -3.73
C ASN A 24 14.08 0.91 -4.59
N VAL A 25 15.16 1.55 -4.15
CA VAL A 25 15.76 2.66 -4.90
C VAL A 25 16.84 2.16 -5.83
N THR A 26 17.91 1.53 -5.29
CA THR A 26 19.01 1.03 -6.12
C THR A 26 18.53 -0.08 -7.06
N GLY A 27 17.62 -0.96 -6.59
CA GLY A 27 17.01 -1.98 -7.45
C GLY A 27 16.21 -1.36 -8.60
N THR A 28 15.44 -0.30 -8.37
CA THR A 28 14.72 0.41 -9.44
C THR A 28 15.71 1.12 -10.39
N ALA A 29 16.76 1.76 -9.88
CA ALA A 29 17.80 2.35 -10.71
C ALA A 29 18.42 1.31 -11.66
N ASN A 30 18.79 0.13 -11.14
CA ASN A 30 19.34 -0.96 -11.93
C ASN A 30 18.38 -1.44 -13.03
N VAL A 31 17.07 -1.51 -12.74
CA VAL A 31 16.05 -1.88 -13.73
C VAL A 31 15.93 -0.81 -14.81
N VAL A 32 15.95 0.48 -14.45
CA VAL A 32 15.92 1.61 -15.38
C VAL A 32 17.15 1.59 -16.28
N ASP A 33 18.36 1.44 -15.73
CA ASP A 33 19.62 1.39 -16.48
C ASP A 33 19.64 0.19 -17.45
N ALA A 34 19.18 -0.97 -17.00
CA ALA A 34 19.06 -2.14 -17.85
C ALA A 34 18.03 -1.94 -18.97
N ALA A 35 16.90 -1.29 -18.67
CA ALA A 35 15.87 -1.00 -19.68
C ALA A 35 16.38 -0.04 -20.75
N LEU A 36 17.07 1.02 -20.37
CA LEU A 36 17.72 1.96 -21.30
C LEU A 36 18.77 1.25 -22.15
N THR A 37 19.70 0.51 -21.52
CA THR A 37 20.79 -0.20 -22.22
C THR A 37 20.28 -1.23 -23.23
N LYS A 38 19.17 -1.90 -22.92
CA LYS A 38 18.58 -2.95 -23.76
C LYS A 38 17.51 -2.43 -24.74
N GLY A 39 17.26 -1.14 -24.78
CA GLY A 39 16.25 -0.55 -25.66
C GLY A 39 14.85 -1.09 -25.36
N VAL A 40 14.50 -1.24 -24.08
CA VAL A 40 13.16 -1.68 -23.68
C VAL A 40 12.13 -0.67 -24.17
N SER A 41 11.17 -1.12 -24.96
CA SER A 41 10.16 -0.25 -25.57
C SER A 41 9.27 0.46 -24.55
N ARG A 42 9.00 -0.17 -23.40
CA ARG A 42 8.17 0.45 -22.34
C ARG A 42 8.36 -0.22 -20.98
N LEU A 43 8.44 0.61 -19.94
CA LEU A 43 8.49 0.19 -18.53
C LEU A 43 7.21 0.60 -17.81
N LEU A 44 6.57 -0.33 -17.12
CA LEU A 44 5.56 -0.02 -16.11
C LEU A 44 6.19 -0.22 -14.71
N HIS A 45 6.16 0.84 -13.89
CA HIS A 45 6.61 0.80 -12.50
C HIS A 45 5.42 0.69 -11.55
N ILE A 46 5.39 -0.38 -10.75
CA ILE A 46 4.41 -0.51 -9.66
C ILE A 46 4.97 0.19 -8.43
N SER A 47 4.48 1.40 -8.18
CA SER A 47 4.82 2.20 -7.00
C SER A 47 3.82 1.94 -5.85
N SER A 48 3.39 2.98 -5.17
CA SER A 48 2.39 2.96 -4.09
C SER A 48 1.85 4.37 -3.86
N VAL A 49 0.63 4.51 -3.37
CA VAL A 49 0.14 5.80 -2.85
C VAL A 49 1.02 6.37 -1.73
N ALA A 50 1.83 5.54 -1.07
CA ALA A 50 2.80 6.01 -0.09
C ALA A 50 3.85 6.97 -0.70
N ALA A 51 4.15 6.85 -2.00
CA ALA A 51 5.07 7.74 -2.71
C ALA A 51 4.54 9.16 -2.91
N LEU A 52 3.24 9.41 -2.71
CA LEU A 52 2.65 10.76 -2.73
C LEU A 52 3.06 11.58 -1.51
N GLY A 53 3.52 10.92 -0.45
CA GLY A 53 3.76 11.56 0.85
C GLY A 53 2.48 11.77 1.65
N ARG A 54 2.63 12.33 2.83
CA ARG A 54 1.52 12.65 3.74
C ARG A 54 1.72 14.03 4.33
N SER A 55 0.70 14.88 4.22
CA SER A 55 0.64 16.19 4.89
C SER A 55 -0.29 16.12 6.11
N GLU A 56 0.02 16.93 7.14
CA GLU A 56 -0.89 17.13 8.26
C GLU A 56 -1.93 18.18 7.87
N GLY A 57 -3.21 17.88 8.07
CA GLY A 57 -4.28 18.88 8.04
C GLY A 57 -5.02 19.05 6.71
N GLU A 58 -4.78 18.24 5.69
CA GLU A 58 -5.57 18.28 4.48
C GLU A 58 -6.80 17.36 4.60
N ASN A 59 -8.00 17.98 4.59
CA ASN A 59 -9.29 17.27 4.51
C ASN A 59 -9.65 16.86 3.06
N LYS A 60 -8.72 16.98 2.12
CA LYS A 60 -8.94 16.68 0.70
C LYS A 60 -8.30 15.34 0.35
N CYS A 61 -9.00 14.56 -0.49
CA CYS A 61 -8.41 13.35 -1.05
C CYS A 61 -7.21 13.71 -1.95
N GLN A 62 -6.13 12.96 -1.82
CA GLN A 62 -4.95 13.11 -2.67
C GLN A 62 -5.21 12.49 -4.05
N ASP A 63 -4.74 13.17 -5.08
CA ASP A 63 -4.74 12.73 -6.47
C ASP A 63 -3.30 12.70 -7.04
N GLU A 64 -3.16 12.50 -8.33
CA GLU A 64 -1.87 12.47 -9.02
C GLU A 64 -1.11 13.81 -9.02
N SER A 65 -1.77 14.92 -8.71
CA SER A 65 -1.15 16.24 -8.60
C SER A 65 -0.41 16.45 -7.27
N ALA A 66 -0.54 15.51 -6.32
CA ALA A 66 0.12 15.59 -5.01
C ALA A 66 1.63 15.76 -5.16
N VAL A 67 2.16 16.78 -4.49
CA VAL A 67 3.59 17.08 -4.45
C VAL A 67 4.17 16.57 -3.14
N TRP A 68 5.27 15.81 -3.24
CA TRP A 68 5.95 15.29 -2.05
C TRP A 68 6.36 16.42 -1.11
N GLN A 69 5.97 16.28 0.15
CA GLN A 69 6.38 17.17 1.22
C GLN A 69 7.07 16.37 2.33
N HIS A 70 8.12 16.97 2.91
CA HIS A 70 8.76 16.37 4.08
C HIS A 70 7.81 16.44 5.28
N SER A 71 7.47 15.28 5.80
CA SER A 71 6.58 15.14 6.97
C SER A 71 7.09 14.03 7.90
N LYS A 72 6.84 14.19 9.20
CA LYS A 72 7.07 13.11 10.19
C LYS A 72 6.13 11.93 10.03
N LEU A 73 5.12 12.05 9.16
CA LEU A 73 4.21 10.97 8.79
C LEU A 73 4.75 10.11 7.64
N ASN A 74 5.80 10.55 6.96
CA ASN A 74 6.42 9.78 5.89
C ASN A 74 7.30 8.69 6.48
N THR A 75 6.90 7.45 6.25
CA THR A 75 7.62 6.26 6.69
C THR A 75 8.88 6.03 5.86
N GLY A 76 9.81 5.22 6.34
CA GLY A 76 10.97 4.78 5.55
C GLY A 76 10.54 4.13 4.22
N TYR A 77 9.44 3.35 4.24
CA TYR A 77 8.85 2.79 3.03
C TYR A 77 8.35 3.88 2.06
N ALA A 78 7.61 4.88 2.56
CA ALA A 78 7.12 5.98 1.74
C ALA A 78 8.27 6.74 1.07
N ILE A 79 9.34 7.05 1.82
CA ILE A 79 10.54 7.70 1.31
C ILE A 79 11.22 6.84 0.24
N SER A 80 11.32 5.51 0.44
CA SER A 80 11.94 4.61 -0.54
C SER A 80 11.13 4.52 -1.83
N LYS A 81 9.80 4.48 -1.76
CA LYS A 81 8.93 4.47 -2.96
C LYS A 81 8.96 5.79 -3.71
N TYR A 82 8.95 6.92 -3.01
CA TYR A 82 9.15 8.23 -3.64
C TYR A 82 10.49 8.32 -4.37
N ARG A 83 11.59 7.91 -3.73
CA ARG A 83 12.91 7.92 -4.35
C ARG A 83 13.01 6.96 -5.52
N ALA A 84 12.36 5.80 -5.47
CA ALA A 84 12.27 4.88 -6.59
C ALA A 84 11.53 5.50 -7.79
N GLU A 85 10.46 6.27 -7.57
CA GLU A 85 9.82 7.04 -8.65
C GLU A 85 10.77 8.08 -9.26
N MET A 86 11.64 8.71 -8.47
CA MET A 86 12.63 9.65 -9.00
C MET A 86 13.63 8.95 -9.94
N GLU A 87 14.02 7.70 -9.68
CA GLU A 87 14.83 6.92 -10.61
C GLU A 87 14.08 6.62 -11.93
N VAL A 88 12.77 6.35 -11.86
CA VAL A 88 11.95 6.21 -13.07
C VAL A 88 11.87 7.52 -13.85
N HIS A 89 11.68 8.65 -13.15
CA HIS A 89 11.70 9.98 -13.78
C HIS A 89 13.06 10.32 -14.41
N ARG A 90 14.18 9.92 -13.79
CA ARG A 90 15.51 10.00 -14.39
C ARG A 90 15.56 9.23 -15.70
N GLY A 91 15.09 7.97 -15.69
CA GLY A 91 15.04 7.16 -16.92
C GLY A 91 14.19 7.78 -18.01
N ILE A 92 13.07 8.41 -17.68
CA ILE A 92 12.21 9.15 -18.64
C ILE A 92 12.98 10.33 -19.24
N ALA A 93 13.71 11.09 -18.43
CA ALA A 93 14.54 12.19 -18.92
C ALA A 93 15.68 11.72 -19.84
N GLU A 94 16.13 10.47 -19.68
CA GLU A 94 17.12 9.79 -20.52
C GLU A 94 16.50 9.07 -21.74
N GLY A 95 15.19 9.18 -21.96
CA GLY A 95 14.49 8.66 -23.13
C GLY A 95 13.74 7.34 -22.93
N LEU A 96 13.62 6.82 -21.68
CA LEU A 96 12.82 5.64 -21.39
C LEU A 96 11.32 5.97 -21.44
N GLU A 97 10.56 5.22 -22.21
CA GLU A 97 9.10 5.28 -22.11
C GLU A 97 8.64 4.56 -20.84
N ALA A 98 8.29 5.29 -19.80
CA ALA A 98 7.80 4.70 -18.56
C ALA A 98 6.49 5.32 -18.08
N VAL A 99 5.68 4.48 -17.43
CA VAL A 99 4.42 4.84 -16.75
C VAL A 99 4.47 4.29 -15.34
N THR A 100 3.95 5.04 -14.38
CA THR A 100 3.88 4.62 -12.97
C THR A 100 2.44 4.38 -12.55
N VAL A 101 2.19 3.35 -11.76
CA VAL A 101 0.92 3.15 -11.06
C VAL A 101 1.14 3.14 -9.56
N ASN A 102 0.23 3.76 -8.84
CA ASN A 102 0.27 3.90 -7.38
C ASN A 102 -0.93 3.19 -6.76
N PRO A 103 -0.83 1.88 -6.48
CA PRO A 103 -1.88 1.18 -5.76
C PRO A 103 -2.01 1.65 -4.31
N SER A 104 -3.24 1.63 -3.78
CA SER A 104 -3.52 1.76 -2.35
C SER A 104 -3.31 0.43 -1.62
N LEU A 105 -3.98 0.20 -0.48
CA LEU A 105 -3.89 -1.07 0.23
C LEU A 105 -4.52 -2.18 -0.62
N ILE A 106 -3.67 -3.01 -1.20
CA ILE A 106 -4.12 -4.13 -2.04
C ILE A 106 -4.67 -5.24 -1.17
N MET A 107 -5.91 -5.66 -1.46
CA MET A 107 -6.58 -6.75 -0.79
C MET A 107 -7.13 -7.76 -1.83
N GLY A 108 -7.34 -9.00 -1.41
CA GLY A 108 -7.87 -10.06 -2.27
C GLY A 108 -7.47 -11.44 -1.80
N ALA A 109 -7.94 -12.47 -2.50
CA ALA A 109 -7.54 -13.85 -2.25
C ALA A 109 -6.03 -14.04 -2.44
N GLY A 110 -5.37 -14.56 -1.42
CA GLY A 110 -3.92 -14.76 -1.39
C GLY A 110 -3.54 -15.97 -0.52
N ARG A 111 -2.27 -16.09 -0.19
CA ARG A 111 -1.79 -17.16 0.70
C ARG A 111 -2.14 -16.86 2.14
N LYS A 112 -2.70 -17.86 2.85
CA LYS A 112 -2.93 -17.79 4.30
C LYS A 112 -1.62 -17.45 5.02
N GLY A 113 -1.68 -16.58 6.03
CA GLY A 113 -0.51 -16.15 6.81
C GLY A 113 0.32 -15.03 6.19
N GLU A 114 0.06 -14.63 4.94
CA GLU A 114 0.87 -13.62 4.26
C GLU A 114 0.11 -12.29 4.07
N ASN A 115 0.85 -11.19 4.13
CA ASN A 115 0.36 -9.83 3.78
C ASN A 115 -1.01 -9.48 4.41
N THR A 116 -1.95 -8.99 3.62
CA THR A 116 -3.29 -8.60 4.06
C THR A 116 -4.18 -9.78 4.46
N MET A 117 -3.86 -11.01 4.02
CA MET A 117 -4.56 -12.23 4.47
C MET A 117 -4.41 -12.48 5.98
N GLN A 118 -3.34 -11.97 6.62
CA GLN A 118 -3.20 -12.03 8.08
C GLN A 118 -4.35 -11.37 8.84
N ILE A 119 -5.08 -10.43 8.23
CA ILE A 119 -6.27 -9.83 8.85
C ILE A 119 -7.36 -10.90 8.98
N ALA A 120 -7.62 -11.66 7.92
CA ALA A 120 -8.57 -12.77 7.93
C ALA A 120 -8.15 -13.87 8.92
N ASP A 121 -6.87 -14.26 8.92
CA ASP A 121 -6.34 -15.26 9.86
C ASP A 121 -6.55 -14.83 11.32
N LYS A 122 -6.27 -13.55 11.64
CA LYS A 122 -6.46 -13.02 13.00
C LYS A 122 -7.93 -12.93 13.38
N LEU A 123 -8.83 -12.62 12.43
CA LEU A 123 -10.28 -12.60 12.67
C LEU A 123 -10.79 -14.00 12.97
N ILE A 124 -10.46 -15.00 12.15
CA ILE A 124 -10.85 -16.39 12.35
C ILE A 124 -10.32 -16.92 13.70
N ALA A 125 -9.09 -16.59 14.05
CA ALA A 125 -8.48 -16.99 15.31
C ALA A 125 -8.98 -16.19 16.53
N GLY A 126 -9.83 -15.17 16.38
CA GLY A 126 -10.26 -14.28 17.45
C GLY A 126 -9.13 -13.46 18.09
N ARG A 127 -8.05 -13.22 17.33
CA ARG A 127 -6.82 -12.55 17.81
C ARG A 127 -6.72 -11.07 17.39
N LEU A 128 -7.81 -10.48 16.91
CA LEU A 128 -7.87 -9.04 16.61
C LEU A 128 -8.69 -8.34 17.70
N PRO A 129 -8.05 -7.80 18.76
CA PRO A 129 -8.77 -7.38 19.96
C PRO A 129 -9.41 -6.00 19.84
N VAL A 130 -8.91 -5.15 18.93
CA VAL A 130 -9.32 -3.74 18.81
C VAL A 130 -9.30 -3.26 17.37
N LEU A 131 -10.05 -2.18 17.10
CA LEU A 131 -10.10 -1.49 15.81
C LEU A 131 -9.31 -0.18 15.88
N PRO A 132 -8.49 0.15 14.86
CA PRO A 132 -7.97 1.49 14.70
C PRO A 132 -9.11 2.49 14.41
N SER A 133 -8.99 3.72 14.91
CA SER A 133 -9.98 4.79 14.69
C SER A 133 -9.89 5.49 13.34
N GLY A 134 -8.89 5.15 12.52
CA GLY A 134 -8.66 5.78 11.22
C GLY A 134 -9.32 5.03 10.06
N GLY A 135 -8.84 5.37 8.87
CA GLY A 135 -9.29 4.76 7.61
C GLY A 135 -8.21 4.80 6.55
N THR A 136 -8.40 4.03 5.50
CA THR A 136 -7.51 3.97 4.36
C THR A 136 -8.30 3.71 3.08
N ASN A 137 -7.61 3.79 1.95
CA ASN A 137 -8.17 3.30 0.70
C ASN A 137 -7.77 1.84 0.49
N VAL A 138 -8.70 1.03 0.03
CA VAL A 138 -8.50 -0.38 -0.32
C VAL A 138 -8.81 -0.60 -1.80
N VAL A 139 -8.06 -1.49 -2.43
CA VAL A 139 -8.25 -1.86 -3.84
C VAL A 139 -8.13 -3.37 -4.01
N ASP A 140 -8.94 -3.96 -4.90
CA ASP A 140 -8.85 -5.38 -5.23
C ASP A 140 -7.56 -5.67 -6.02
N VAL A 141 -6.90 -6.77 -5.71
CA VAL A 141 -5.67 -7.20 -6.39
C VAL A 141 -5.87 -7.41 -7.90
N LYS A 142 -7.05 -7.85 -8.32
CA LYS A 142 -7.38 -8.03 -9.74
C LYS A 142 -7.54 -6.67 -10.43
N ASP A 143 -8.12 -5.68 -9.76
CA ASP A 143 -8.25 -4.32 -10.30
C ASP A 143 -6.88 -3.66 -10.47
N VAL A 144 -5.96 -3.91 -9.53
CA VAL A 144 -4.57 -3.46 -9.68
C VAL A 144 -3.89 -4.11 -10.88
N ALA A 145 -4.06 -5.41 -11.07
CA ALA A 145 -3.48 -6.12 -12.21
C ALA A 145 -4.06 -5.64 -13.54
N GLU A 146 -5.38 -5.50 -13.63
CA GLU A 146 -6.08 -4.97 -14.82
C GLU A 146 -5.69 -3.50 -15.08
N GLY A 147 -5.65 -2.66 -14.05
CA GLY A 147 -5.24 -1.26 -14.15
C GLY A 147 -3.79 -1.11 -14.58
N ALA A 148 -2.90 -1.96 -14.08
CA ALA A 148 -1.50 -2.00 -14.50
C ALA A 148 -1.34 -2.35 -15.98
N LEU A 149 -2.08 -3.34 -16.48
CA LEU A 149 -2.11 -3.68 -17.90
C LEU A 149 -2.65 -2.51 -18.76
N LYS A 150 -3.74 -1.87 -18.33
CA LYS A 150 -4.31 -0.71 -19.01
C LYS A 150 -3.32 0.47 -19.02
N ALA A 151 -2.67 0.75 -17.89
CA ALA A 151 -1.64 1.79 -17.80
C ALA A 151 -0.44 1.49 -18.71
N TYR A 152 -0.02 0.23 -18.82
CA TYR A 152 1.04 -0.16 -19.73
C TYR A 152 0.67 0.10 -21.19
N HIS A 153 -0.56 -0.19 -21.61
CA HIS A 153 -0.98 -0.05 -23.01
C HIS A 153 -1.45 1.36 -23.37
N ARG A 154 -2.10 2.08 -22.46
CA ARG A 154 -2.79 3.35 -22.73
C ARG A 154 -2.23 4.54 -21.98
N GLY A 155 -1.53 4.32 -20.87
CA GLY A 155 -1.03 5.39 -20.02
C GLY A 155 -0.03 6.28 -20.74
N SER A 156 -0.09 7.58 -20.48
CA SER A 156 0.84 8.56 -21.04
C SER A 156 2.22 8.44 -20.40
N VAL A 157 3.28 8.53 -21.20
CA VAL A 157 4.67 8.49 -20.71
C VAL A 157 4.92 9.61 -19.70
N GLY A 158 5.57 9.30 -18.60
CA GLY A 158 5.83 10.24 -17.51
C GLY A 158 4.66 10.47 -16.57
N HIS A 159 3.48 9.90 -16.85
CA HIS A 159 2.33 10.03 -15.97
C HIS A 159 2.33 8.93 -14.90
N ARG A 160 1.70 9.26 -13.76
CA ARG A 160 1.30 8.29 -12.75
C ARG A 160 -0.21 8.19 -12.71
N TYR A 161 -0.71 7.02 -12.27
CA TYR A 161 -2.13 6.72 -12.12
C TYR A 161 -2.38 6.07 -10.78
N LEU A 162 -3.30 6.62 -10.00
CA LEU A 162 -3.69 6.06 -8.72
C LEU A 162 -4.66 4.90 -8.92
N LEU A 163 -4.20 3.68 -8.66
CA LEU A 163 -5.05 2.49 -8.66
C LEU A 163 -5.62 2.31 -7.26
N THR A 164 -6.63 3.11 -6.94
CA THR A 164 -7.27 3.18 -5.63
C THR A 164 -8.75 2.84 -5.77
N GLY A 165 -9.26 1.93 -4.92
CA GLY A 165 -10.64 1.47 -4.99
C GLY A 165 -11.57 2.33 -4.11
N HIS A 166 -11.72 1.97 -2.84
CA HIS A 166 -12.68 2.55 -1.92
C HIS A 166 -12.00 3.18 -0.70
N ASN A 167 -12.35 4.43 -0.39
CA ASN A 167 -11.96 5.08 0.85
C ASN A 167 -12.87 4.59 1.98
N MET A 168 -12.33 3.87 2.97
CA MET A 168 -13.10 3.18 4.00
C MET A 168 -12.45 3.35 5.37
N LEU A 169 -13.27 3.35 6.42
CA LEU A 169 -12.79 3.26 7.80
C LEU A 169 -12.35 1.81 8.12
N TRP A 170 -11.38 1.66 9.01
CA TRP A 170 -10.95 0.32 9.42
C TRP A 170 -12.06 -0.54 9.98
N LYS A 171 -13.04 0.07 10.68
CA LYS A 171 -14.22 -0.66 11.18
C LYS A 171 -15.07 -1.26 10.06
N GLU A 172 -15.20 -0.55 8.93
CA GLU A 172 -15.95 -1.03 7.76
C GLU A 172 -15.19 -2.16 7.07
N ILE A 173 -13.88 -1.97 6.84
CA ILE A 173 -13.02 -2.99 6.24
C ILE A 173 -13.06 -4.28 7.06
N ILE A 174 -12.76 -4.18 8.35
CA ILE A 174 -12.68 -5.35 9.24
C ILE A 174 -14.06 -5.95 9.48
N GLY A 175 -15.11 -5.12 9.59
CA GLY A 175 -16.48 -5.57 9.75
C GLY A 175 -16.97 -6.38 8.55
N THR A 176 -16.73 -5.91 7.33
CA THR A 176 -17.09 -6.61 6.10
C THR A 176 -16.37 -7.96 5.98
N ILE A 177 -15.04 -7.98 6.20
CA ILE A 177 -14.27 -9.25 6.16
C ILE A 177 -14.78 -10.21 7.22
N ALA A 178 -14.99 -9.75 8.47
CA ALA A 178 -15.47 -10.60 9.56
C ALA A 178 -16.86 -11.18 9.25
N SER A 179 -17.78 -10.34 8.76
CA SER A 179 -19.13 -10.79 8.36
C SER A 179 -19.07 -11.87 7.28
N THR A 180 -18.24 -11.68 6.25
CA THR A 180 -18.11 -12.63 5.14
C THR A 180 -17.47 -13.94 5.58
N LEU A 181 -16.54 -13.91 6.56
CA LEU A 181 -15.91 -15.09 7.16
C LEU A 181 -16.79 -15.79 8.23
N GLY A 182 -17.95 -15.23 8.60
CA GLY A 182 -18.69 -15.70 9.76
C GLY A 182 -17.96 -15.51 11.10
N ALA A 183 -16.93 -14.65 11.13
CA ALA A 183 -16.11 -14.38 12.29
C ALA A 183 -16.66 -13.19 13.10
N LYS A 184 -16.29 -13.13 14.39
CA LYS A 184 -16.70 -12.01 15.25
C LYS A 184 -15.77 -10.82 15.04
N ALA A 185 -16.31 -9.69 14.57
CA ALA A 185 -15.57 -8.45 14.47
C ALA A 185 -15.26 -7.86 15.86
N PRO A 186 -14.09 -7.23 16.07
CA PRO A 186 -13.85 -6.43 17.27
C PRO A 186 -14.84 -5.25 17.33
N THR A 187 -15.29 -4.95 18.54
CA THR A 187 -16.24 -3.83 18.77
C THR A 187 -15.58 -2.61 19.39
N ARG A 188 -14.38 -2.77 19.95
CA ARG A 188 -13.68 -1.73 20.69
C ARG A 188 -12.75 -0.95 19.76
N GLU A 189 -13.10 0.30 19.49
CA GLU A 189 -12.20 1.25 18.83
C GLU A 189 -11.18 1.82 19.83
N VAL A 190 -9.95 2.00 19.37
CA VAL A 190 -8.86 2.58 20.17
C VAL A 190 -8.44 3.90 19.57
N SER A 191 -8.44 4.94 20.40
CA SER A 191 -8.01 6.29 19.99
C SER A 191 -6.52 6.35 19.59
N LYS A 192 -6.16 7.33 18.74
CA LYS A 192 -4.78 7.56 18.30
C LYS A 192 -3.78 7.63 19.46
N GLY A 193 -4.13 8.36 20.54
CA GLY A 193 -3.24 8.50 21.70
C GLY A 193 -2.96 7.17 22.39
N MET A 194 -4.01 6.38 22.62
CA MET A 194 -3.88 5.06 23.27
C MET A 194 -3.11 4.08 22.38
N MET A 195 -3.33 4.08 21.06
CA MET A 195 -2.56 3.24 20.15
C MET A 195 -1.07 3.57 20.18
N ILE A 196 -0.69 4.84 20.26
CA ILE A 196 0.72 5.25 20.35
C ILE A 196 1.36 4.78 21.67
N VAL A 197 0.63 4.86 22.79
CA VAL A 197 1.12 4.38 24.10
C VAL A 197 1.32 2.86 24.06
N VAL A 198 0.35 2.12 23.55
CA VAL A 198 0.43 0.66 23.42
C VAL A 198 1.59 0.26 22.49
N ALA A 199 1.76 0.96 21.37
CA ALA A 199 2.86 0.72 20.44
C ALA A 199 4.24 0.99 21.09
N ALA A 200 4.37 2.07 21.88
CA ALA A 200 5.60 2.35 22.61
C ALA A 200 5.98 1.23 23.60
N PHE A 201 4.96 0.63 24.24
CA PHE A 201 5.16 -0.52 25.12
C PHE A 201 5.63 -1.77 24.34
N PHE A 202 5.00 -2.06 23.18
CA PHE A 202 5.44 -3.18 22.34
C PHE A 202 6.85 -2.97 21.78
N GLU A 203 7.22 -1.75 21.37
CA GLU A 203 8.58 -1.43 20.92
C GLU A 203 9.62 -1.64 22.05
N LEU A 204 9.27 -1.26 23.29
CA LEU A 204 10.16 -1.46 24.45
C LEU A 204 10.31 -2.96 24.76
N ALA A 205 9.21 -3.71 24.81
CA ALA A 205 9.22 -5.15 25.05
C ALA A 205 10.02 -5.89 23.97
N ALA A 206 9.86 -5.51 22.70
CA ALA A 206 10.60 -6.10 21.57
C ALA A 206 12.11 -5.82 21.66
N ARG A 207 12.51 -4.63 22.14
CA ARG A 207 13.95 -4.33 22.39
C ARG A 207 14.56 -5.22 23.46
N ILE A 208 13.79 -5.54 24.51
CA ILE A 208 14.27 -6.39 25.61
C ILE A 208 14.33 -7.86 25.17
N SER A 209 13.32 -8.33 24.41
CA SER A 209 13.24 -9.72 23.95
C SER A 209 14.03 -10.03 22.67
N GLY A 210 14.56 -9.00 21.99
CA GLY A 210 15.25 -9.15 20.69
C GLY A 210 14.31 -9.57 19.54
N THR A 211 12.99 -9.41 19.72
CA THR A 211 11.97 -9.74 18.71
C THR A 211 11.49 -8.49 17.96
N ASN A 212 10.73 -8.68 16.89
CA ASN A 212 10.10 -7.57 16.20
C ASN A 212 8.81 -7.17 16.94
N PRO A 213 8.54 -5.86 17.15
CA PRO A 213 7.33 -5.41 17.82
C PRO A 213 6.09 -5.70 16.95
N LEU A 214 5.00 -6.16 17.59
CA LEU A 214 3.72 -6.43 16.92
C LEU A 214 3.03 -5.15 16.39
N LEU A 215 3.34 -4.00 16.98
CA LEU A 215 2.81 -2.68 16.65
C LEU A 215 3.90 -1.65 16.92
N THR A 216 4.23 -0.81 15.93
CA THR A 216 5.14 0.32 16.08
C THR A 216 4.36 1.62 16.23
N ARG A 217 5.00 2.63 16.81
CA ARG A 217 4.41 3.98 16.87
C ARG A 217 4.13 4.55 15.49
N GLU A 218 4.91 4.14 14.49
CA GLU A 218 4.71 4.52 13.10
C GLU A 218 3.41 3.92 12.55
N THR A 219 3.25 2.59 12.63
CA THR A 219 2.02 1.91 12.18
C THR A 219 0.80 2.33 12.99
N ALA A 220 0.94 2.60 14.30
CA ALA A 220 -0.13 3.11 15.14
C ALA A 220 -0.63 4.50 14.69
N ARG A 221 0.29 5.42 14.35
CA ARG A 221 -0.07 6.74 13.81
C ARG A 221 -0.77 6.62 12.46
N LEU A 222 -0.27 5.76 11.58
CA LEU A 222 -0.85 5.53 10.26
C LEU A 222 -2.26 4.97 10.34
N SER A 223 -2.46 3.94 11.17
CA SER A 223 -3.77 3.28 11.32
C SER A 223 -4.81 4.19 11.98
N ALA A 224 -4.39 5.16 12.77
CA ALA A 224 -5.28 6.13 13.42
C ALA A 224 -5.55 7.38 12.57
N SER A 225 -4.90 7.54 11.41
CA SER A 225 -5.17 8.61 10.45
C SER A 225 -6.14 8.16 9.37
N ILE A 226 -6.84 9.10 8.75
CA ILE A 226 -7.66 8.83 7.58
C ILE A 226 -6.85 9.22 6.35
N SER A 227 -6.65 8.26 5.44
CA SER A 227 -6.05 8.50 4.13
C SER A 227 -7.12 8.37 3.07
N CYS A 228 -7.29 9.40 2.26
CA CYS A 228 -8.27 9.48 1.18
C CYS A 228 -7.55 9.73 -0.15
N TYR A 229 -7.96 9.00 -1.21
CA TYR A 229 -7.40 9.14 -2.54
C TYR A 229 -8.51 9.25 -3.58
N ASP A 230 -8.23 9.99 -4.65
CA ASP A 230 -9.09 10.16 -5.82
C ASP A 230 -8.53 9.33 -6.97
N ASN A 231 -9.37 8.56 -7.64
CA ASN A 231 -9.02 7.68 -8.77
C ASN A 231 -9.64 8.12 -10.10
N THR A 232 -10.12 9.35 -10.16
CA THR A 232 -10.81 9.89 -11.34
C THR A 232 -9.96 9.75 -12.59
N LYS A 233 -8.68 10.09 -12.52
CA LYS A 233 -7.76 9.99 -13.66
C LYS A 233 -7.63 8.54 -14.18
N ALA A 234 -7.51 7.56 -13.31
CA ALA A 234 -7.44 6.16 -13.70
C ALA A 234 -8.77 5.69 -14.35
N ARG A 235 -9.91 6.19 -13.88
CA ARG A 235 -11.22 5.89 -14.48
C ARG A 235 -11.38 6.52 -15.86
N GLU A 236 -11.01 7.78 -16.02
CA GLU A 236 -11.23 8.53 -17.26
C GLU A 236 -10.20 8.19 -18.34
N GLU A 237 -8.90 8.19 -18.02
CA GLU A 237 -7.85 7.98 -19.01
C GLU A 237 -7.58 6.48 -19.30
N LEU A 238 -7.73 5.62 -18.32
CA LEU A 238 -7.46 4.17 -18.46
C LEU A 238 -8.74 3.32 -18.53
N GLU A 239 -9.92 3.92 -18.37
CA GLU A 239 -11.20 3.20 -18.30
C GLU A 239 -11.20 2.12 -17.19
N CYS A 240 -10.53 2.42 -16.05
CA CYS A 240 -10.51 1.51 -14.92
C CYS A 240 -11.87 1.44 -14.23
N SER A 241 -12.27 0.25 -13.86
CA SER A 241 -13.39 -0.02 -12.94
C SER A 241 -12.84 -0.71 -11.69
N PHE A 242 -13.47 -0.46 -10.55
CA PHE A 242 -13.03 -1.03 -9.28
C PHE A 242 -14.18 -1.83 -8.67
N ARG A 243 -13.89 -3.10 -8.34
CA ARG A 243 -14.83 -4.03 -7.70
C ARG A 243 -15.27 -3.50 -6.36
N SER A 244 -16.49 -3.83 -5.94
CA SER A 244 -16.95 -3.52 -4.59
C SER A 244 -16.09 -4.24 -3.54
N PHE A 245 -15.96 -3.66 -2.37
CA PHE A 245 -15.17 -4.28 -1.30
C PHE A 245 -15.81 -5.57 -0.79
N GLU A 246 -17.13 -5.68 -0.85
CA GLU A 246 -17.86 -6.92 -0.53
C GLU A 246 -17.43 -8.08 -1.46
N SER A 247 -17.26 -7.80 -2.76
CA SER A 247 -16.73 -8.79 -3.72
C SER A 247 -15.31 -9.23 -3.37
N THR A 248 -14.46 -8.27 -2.97
CA THR A 248 -13.08 -8.55 -2.52
C THR A 248 -13.08 -9.37 -1.22
N ALA A 249 -13.94 -9.03 -0.25
CA ALA A 249 -14.09 -9.77 0.99
C ALA A 249 -14.59 -11.21 0.75
N ALA A 250 -15.55 -11.39 -0.18
CA ALA A 250 -16.01 -12.72 -0.59
C ALA A 250 -14.88 -13.55 -1.21
N ALA A 251 -14.05 -12.95 -2.07
CA ALA A 251 -12.87 -13.63 -2.63
C ALA A 251 -11.84 -13.99 -1.55
N ILE A 252 -11.66 -13.17 -0.51
CA ILE A 252 -10.81 -13.51 0.65
C ILE A 252 -11.40 -14.70 1.40
N ALA A 253 -12.71 -14.68 1.68
CA ALA A 253 -13.37 -15.75 2.43
C ALA A 253 -13.30 -17.09 1.69
N SER A 254 -13.46 -17.11 0.36
CA SER A 254 -13.40 -18.35 -0.44
C SER A 254 -12.08 -19.13 -0.31
N VAL A 255 -11.00 -18.48 0.18
CA VAL A 255 -9.73 -19.16 0.48
C VAL A 255 -9.88 -20.10 1.69
N TYR A 256 -10.85 -19.83 2.58
CA TYR A 256 -11.07 -20.56 3.81
C TYR A 256 -12.26 -21.54 3.73
N ASP A 257 -13.12 -21.39 2.74
CA ASP A 257 -14.32 -22.25 2.57
C ASP A 257 -14.00 -23.63 1.94
N LEU A 258 -12.76 -23.88 1.55
CA LEU A 258 -12.32 -25.11 0.88
C LEU A 258 -11.81 -26.19 1.85
N GLU A 259 -12.04 -26.04 3.15
CA GLU A 259 -11.80 -27.04 4.18
C GLU A 259 -13.11 -27.52 4.81
#